data_a3da32c824e537dc03361c64d7e9ac8d
#
_entry.id   a3da32c824e537dc03361c64d7e9ac8d
#
_cell.length_a   1.000
_cell.length_b   1.000
_cell.length_c   1.000
_cell.angle_alpha   90.00
_cell.angle_beta   90.00
_cell.angle_gamma   90.00
#
_symmetry.space_group_name_H-M   'P 1'
#
loop_
_entity.id
_entity.type
_entity.pdbx_description
1 polymer ?
#
loop_
_entity_poly.entity_id
_entity_poly.type
_entity_poly.pdbx_seq_one_letter_code
_entity_poly.pdbx_strand_id
1 'polypeptide(L)'
;MLITSLRAFGVDVVLFFEVHQPYRLRPDLHRVFPSLPSFEEMFYGELDSAIFSRVAERVYRKSTKILLEAAREVGLKATFSVSGLALEQLRRHAPDVLDLFRELASRGFEFAAQTYFHSLAWFVDGEEFREQVEMQAGAVEELVGYRPRVAENTEFIYNNDVACFLRSMGFSTVVTEGVDWVLGWRSPNYVYKAWGCDARVLVRNYRLSDDIGFRFGARWWDQWPLTADKYASWLESTPGDVVLIAVDYETFGEHHWPESGIHEFLRWLPREVARRPRLRFATASEAAEGHQPRDVYDVPPWATVSWADERDLSAWLGNELQRDAFALLKWLYPYARAVGGDALRLWRLLSTSDHLYYQAIKLGPAGEVHSYFSPYGSAYKAHDIYMNALAALTALIREVWSREYAERLELDDERCFYAEGVRLCSLRELRSADGGFKRRHRDDLRRWLVDVFLLDERDADAALSRQP
;
A
#
# COMPACT_ATOMS: atom_id res chain seq x y z
N MET A 1 -16.15 -21.19 41.08
CA MET A 1 -16.88 -22.00 40.09
C MET A 1 -16.76 -21.26 38.79
N LEU A 2 -15.71 -21.54 38.02
CA LEU A 2 -15.40 -20.91 36.75
C LEU A 2 -16.30 -21.57 35.69
N ILE A 3 -17.34 -20.86 35.25
CA ILE A 3 -18.08 -21.22 34.06
C ILE A 3 -17.20 -20.77 32.86
N THR A 4 -16.27 -21.60 32.46
CA THR A 4 -15.71 -21.55 31.11
C THR A 4 -16.87 -21.88 30.16
N SER A 5 -17.48 -20.86 29.57
CA SER A 5 -18.42 -21.06 28.47
C SER A 5 -17.67 -21.86 27.41
N LEU A 6 -18.10 -23.10 27.18
CA LEU A 6 -17.79 -23.85 25.98
C LEU A 6 -18.21 -22.96 24.80
N ARG A 7 -17.25 -22.23 24.19
CA ARG A 7 -17.50 -21.57 22.91
C ARG A 7 -17.92 -22.68 21.94
N ALA A 8 -19.17 -22.63 21.51
CA ALA A 8 -19.62 -23.48 20.41
C ALA A 8 -18.64 -23.29 19.23
N PHE A 9 -18.30 -24.37 18.56
CA PHE A 9 -17.38 -24.39 17.40
C PHE A 9 -17.97 -23.53 16.27
N GLY A 10 -17.74 -22.22 16.32
CA GLY A 10 -18.14 -21.24 15.31
C GLY A 10 -16.94 -20.83 14.46
N VAL A 11 -17.22 -20.35 13.25
CA VAL A 11 -16.23 -19.79 12.33
C VAL A 11 -16.38 -18.28 12.33
N ASP A 12 -15.30 -17.56 12.61
CA ASP A 12 -15.23 -16.12 12.46
C ASP A 12 -15.06 -15.75 11.00
N VAL A 13 -16.02 -15.05 10.43
CA VAL A 13 -15.96 -14.48 9.09
C VAL A 13 -15.42 -13.06 9.19
N VAL A 14 -14.23 -12.85 8.67
CA VAL A 14 -13.59 -11.54 8.62
C VAL A 14 -13.71 -11.01 7.19
N LEU A 15 -14.47 -9.93 7.01
CA LEU A 15 -14.46 -9.17 5.77
C LEU A 15 -13.40 -8.08 5.89
N PHE A 16 -12.49 -8.03 4.92
CA PHE A 16 -11.42 -7.05 4.85
C PHE A 16 -11.52 -6.29 3.53
N PHE A 17 -11.63 -4.98 3.60
CA PHE A 17 -11.79 -4.10 2.45
C PHE A 17 -10.59 -3.18 2.31
N GLU A 18 -9.84 -3.33 1.23
CA GLU A 18 -8.82 -2.37 0.86
C GLU A 18 -9.44 -1.20 0.08
N VAL A 19 -9.05 0.02 0.43
CA VAL A 19 -9.53 1.27 -0.18
C VAL A 19 -8.32 2.05 -0.65
N HIS A 20 -8.12 2.10 -1.95
CA HIS A 20 -7.02 2.85 -2.52
C HIS A 20 -7.42 3.53 -3.83
N GLN A 21 -6.95 4.75 -4.02
CA GLN A 21 -6.99 5.47 -5.30
C GLN A 21 -5.69 6.26 -5.46
N PRO A 22 -4.89 5.99 -6.50
CA PRO A 22 -3.64 6.70 -6.75
C PRO A 22 -3.87 8.10 -7.32
N TYR A 23 -2.84 8.93 -7.23
CA TYR A 23 -2.69 10.09 -8.10
C TYR A 23 -1.97 9.67 -9.38
N ARG A 24 -2.60 9.86 -10.53
CA ARG A 24 -2.10 9.44 -11.84
C ARG A 24 -1.26 10.53 -12.48
N LEU A 25 -0.14 10.16 -13.09
CA LEU A 25 0.70 11.08 -13.84
C LEU A 25 0.01 11.52 -15.14
N ARG A 26 0.29 12.74 -15.59
CA ARG A 26 -0.20 13.25 -16.87
C ARG A 26 0.37 12.47 -18.04
N PRO A 27 -0.45 12.06 -19.03
CA PRO A 27 0.02 11.34 -20.21
C PRO A 27 0.97 12.15 -21.11
N ASP A 28 0.94 13.49 -21.00
CA ASP A 28 1.74 14.44 -21.80
C ASP A 28 2.91 15.06 -21.01
N LEU A 29 3.29 14.44 -19.89
CA LEU A 29 4.33 14.97 -18.98
C LEU A 29 5.62 15.35 -19.70
N HIS A 30 6.08 14.53 -20.66
CA HIS A 30 7.28 14.78 -21.46
C HIS A 30 7.24 16.07 -22.29
N ARG A 31 6.03 16.62 -22.55
CA ARG A 31 5.84 17.88 -23.31
C ARG A 31 5.78 19.09 -22.41
N VAL A 32 5.29 18.93 -21.19
CA VAL A 32 5.04 20.05 -20.28
C VAL A 32 6.15 20.25 -19.26
N PHE A 33 6.87 19.18 -18.90
CA PHE A 33 8.10 19.29 -18.12
C PHE A 33 9.26 19.85 -19.00
N PRO A 34 10.07 20.81 -18.54
CA PRO A 34 10.22 21.39 -17.23
C PRO A 34 9.46 22.72 -17.00
N SER A 35 8.51 23.08 -17.81
CA SER A 35 7.77 24.34 -17.69
C SER A 35 6.60 24.32 -16.71
N LEU A 36 6.44 23.24 -15.95
CA LEU A 36 5.39 23.14 -14.92
C LEU A 36 5.69 24.09 -13.75
N PRO A 37 4.70 24.88 -13.30
CA PRO A 37 4.88 25.82 -12.18
C PRO A 37 5.02 25.11 -10.83
N SER A 38 4.48 23.89 -10.68
CA SER A 38 4.64 23.08 -9.48
C SER A 38 4.65 21.58 -9.82
N PHE A 39 5.16 20.76 -8.90
CA PHE A 39 5.19 19.32 -9.10
C PHE A 39 3.80 18.68 -9.06
N GLU A 40 2.83 19.29 -8.38
CA GLU A 40 1.45 18.79 -8.34
C GLU A 40 0.82 18.76 -9.73
N GLU A 41 1.24 19.66 -10.63
CA GLU A 41 0.75 19.67 -12.00
C GLU A 41 1.31 18.53 -12.88
N MET A 42 2.25 17.76 -12.35
CA MET A 42 2.67 16.49 -12.97
C MET A 42 1.58 15.43 -12.90
N PHE A 43 0.62 15.59 -11.98
CA PHE A 43 -0.49 14.65 -11.80
C PHE A 43 -1.71 15.10 -12.58
N TYR A 44 -2.50 14.14 -13.05
CA TYR A 44 -3.66 14.40 -13.90
C TYR A 44 -4.91 14.68 -13.04
N GLY A 45 -4.92 15.83 -12.37
CA GLY A 45 -5.93 16.18 -11.38
C GLY A 45 -7.37 16.13 -11.87
N GLU A 46 -7.65 16.48 -13.13
CA GLU A 46 -9.00 16.39 -13.73
C GLU A 46 -9.45 14.93 -13.85
N LEU A 47 -8.58 14.04 -14.33
CA LEU A 47 -8.89 12.61 -14.45
C LEU A 47 -9.07 11.99 -13.06
N ASP A 48 -8.15 12.28 -12.13
CA ASP A 48 -8.23 11.75 -10.76
C ASP A 48 -9.51 12.20 -10.07
N SER A 49 -9.87 13.48 -10.17
CA SER A 49 -11.11 14.01 -9.62
C SER A 49 -12.36 13.35 -10.22
N ALA A 50 -12.36 13.14 -11.56
CA ALA A 50 -13.47 12.49 -12.26
C ALA A 50 -13.61 11.01 -11.84
N ILE A 51 -12.50 10.26 -11.81
CA ILE A 51 -12.49 8.85 -11.37
C ILE A 51 -12.92 8.77 -9.91
N PHE A 52 -12.30 9.57 -9.04
CA PHE A 52 -12.59 9.54 -7.61
C PHE A 52 -14.06 9.86 -7.31
N SER A 53 -14.63 10.88 -7.95
CA SER A 53 -16.05 11.25 -7.78
C SER A 53 -16.97 10.12 -8.21
N ARG A 54 -16.66 9.44 -9.33
CA ARG A 54 -17.41 8.27 -9.80
C ARG A 54 -17.34 7.11 -8.81
N VAL A 55 -16.14 6.78 -8.32
CA VAL A 55 -15.93 5.72 -7.34
C VAL A 55 -16.61 6.06 -6.01
N ALA A 56 -16.48 7.30 -5.55
CA ALA A 56 -17.15 7.75 -4.34
C ALA A 56 -18.67 7.58 -4.41
N GLU A 57 -19.29 7.87 -5.56
CA GLU A 57 -20.73 7.71 -5.77
C GLU A 57 -21.14 6.24 -5.87
N ARG A 58 -20.45 5.47 -6.70
CA ARG A 58 -20.84 4.09 -7.01
C ARG A 58 -20.49 3.10 -5.91
N VAL A 59 -19.37 3.32 -5.24
CA VAL A 59 -18.83 2.43 -4.22
C VAL A 59 -18.98 3.02 -2.83
N TYR A 60 -18.18 4.04 -2.51
CA TYR A 60 -17.97 4.42 -1.11
C TYR A 60 -19.27 4.87 -0.42
N ARG A 61 -20.08 5.72 -1.05
CA ARG A 61 -21.35 6.13 -0.47
C ARG A 61 -22.37 5.00 -0.40
N LYS A 62 -22.52 4.27 -1.50
CA LYS A 62 -23.57 3.27 -1.62
C LYS A 62 -23.27 2.02 -0.81
N SER A 63 -22.08 1.47 -0.95
CA SER A 63 -21.68 0.26 -0.24
C SER A 63 -21.56 0.50 1.27
N THR A 64 -21.04 1.66 1.70
CA THR A 64 -20.92 1.98 3.12
C THR A 64 -22.30 2.11 3.79
N LYS A 65 -23.28 2.70 3.13
CA LYS A 65 -24.66 2.73 3.64
C LYS A 65 -25.25 1.34 3.79
N ILE A 66 -25.00 0.44 2.84
CA ILE A 66 -25.42 -0.97 2.92
C ILE A 66 -24.75 -1.66 4.12
N LEU A 67 -23.46 -1.45 4.36
CA LEU A 67 -22.77 -2.02 5.52
C LEU A 67 -23.31 -1.45 6.84
N LEU A 68 -23.60 -0.16 6.91
CA LEU A 68 -24.20 0.47 8.08
C LEU A 68 -25.62 -0.07 8.39
N GLU A 69 -26.43 -0.33 7.37
CA GLU A 69 -27.73 -1.00 7.52
C GLU A 69 -27.53 -2.40 8.12
N ALA A 70 -26.61 -3.20 7.55
CA ALA A 70 -26.31 -4.54 8.03
C ALA A 70 -25.73 -4.54 9.47
N ALA A 71 -24.91 -3.53 9.81
CA ALA A 71 -24.41 -3.36 11.18
C ALA A 71 -25.55 -3.17 12.18
N ARG A 72 -26.55 -2.36 11.82
CA ARG A 72 -27.73 -2.11 12.67
C ARG A 72 -28.64 -3.33 12.82
N GLU A 73 -28.83 -4.07 11.71
CA GLU A 73 -29.80 -5.16 11.67
C GLU A 73 -29.26 -6.49 12.20
N VAL A 74 -28.02 -6.82 11.86
CA VAL A 74 -27.44 -8.15 12.14
C VAL A 74 -26.08 -8.10 12.84
N GLY A 75 -25.63 -6.91 13.26
CA GLY A 75 -24.36 -6.77 13.97
C GLY A 75 -23.14 -7.05 13.11
N LEU A 76 -23.21 -6.73 11.80
CA LEU A 76 -22.06 -6.85 10.91
C LEU A 76 -20.87 -6.06 11.45
N LYS A 77 -19.70 -6.67 11.42
CA LYS A 77 -18.39 -6.06 11.61
C LYS A 77 -17.50 -6.40 10.42
N ALA A 78 -16.56 -5.52 10.10
CA ALA A 78 -15.55 -5.74 9.09
C ALA A 78 -14.31 -4.90 9.43
N THR A 79 -13.21 -5.14 8.71
CA THR A 79 -11.98 -4.37 8.79
C THR A 79 -11.75 -3.66 7.46
N PHE A 80 -11.40 -2.38 7.53
CA PHE A 80 -11.01 -1.56 6.38
C PHE A 80 -9.53 -1.26 6.44
N SER A 81 -8.85 -1.25 5.30
CA SER A 81 -7.55 -0.64 5.12
C SER A 81 -7.68 0.49 4.12
N VAL A 82 -7.42 1.72 4.55
CA VAL A 82 -7.61 2.92 3.72
C VAL A 82 -6.27 3.61 3.56
N SER A 83 -5.76 3.69 2.33
CA SER A 83 -4.50 4.38 2.10
C SER A 83 -4.59 5.88 2.43
N GLY A 84 -3.46 6.49 2.80
CA GLY A 84 -3.40 7.92 3.08
C GLY A 84 -3.83 8.76 1.87
N LEU A 85 -3.48 8.33 0.66
CA LEU A 85 -3.90 8.99 -0.59
C LEU A 85 -5.41 8.94 -0.79
N ALA A 86 -6.05 7.82 -0.46
CA ALA A 86 -7.52 7.73 -0.50
C ALA A 86 -8.15 8.64 0.55
N LEU A 87 -7.60 8.73 1.77
CA LEU A 87 -8.06 9.66 2.81
C LEU A 87 -7.92 11.14 2.39
N GLU A 88 -6.81 11.50 1.74
CA GLU A 88 -6.64 12.86 1.18
C GLU A 88 -7.73 13.20 0.16
N GLN A 89 -7.97 12.28 -0.76
CA GLN A 89 -8.96 12.46 -1.82
C GLN A 89 -10.39 12.47 -1.25
N LEU A 90 -10.69 11.60 -0.26
CA LEU A 90 -11.97 11.63 0.47
C LEU A 90 -12.20 12.99 1.13
N ARG A 91 -11.20 13.50 1.85
CA ARG A 91 -11.30 14.82 2.51
C ARG A 91 -11.57 15.93 1.51
N ARG A 92 -10.97 15.87 0.32
CA ARG A 92 -11.06 16.91 -0.71
C ARG A 92 -12.35 16.81 -1.54
N HIS A 93 -12.76 15.60 -1.93
CA HIS A 93 -13.80 15.40 -2.96
C HIS A 93 -15.08 14.74 -2.44
N ALA A 94 -15.02 14.04 -1.29
CA ALA A 94 -16.16 13.31 -0.73
C ALA A 94 -16.13 13.28 0.82
N PRO A 95 -16.11 14.45 1.49
CA PRO A 95 -16.01 14.51 2.96
C PRO A 95 -17.16 13.79 3.67
N ASP A 96 -18.33 13.69 3.07
CA ASP A 96 -19.47 12.92 3.57
C ASP A 96 -19.19 11.41 3.70
N VAL A 97 -18.28 10.87 2.90
CA VAL A 97 -17.82 9.48 3.04
C VAL A 97 -16.97 9.29 4.30
N LEU A 98 -16.16 10.29 4.67
CA LEU A 98 -15.43 10.24 5.95
C LEU A 98 -16.41 10.22 7.14
N ASP A 99 -17.53 10.93 7.07
CA ASP A 99 -18.57 10.86 8.10
C ASP A 99 -19.18 9.44 8.19
N LEU A 100 -19.40 8.79 7.05
CA LEU A 100 -19.84 7.40 7.01
C LEU A 100 -18.78 6.45 7.59
N PHE A 101 -17.50 6.67 7.35
CA PHE A 101 -16.43 5.86 7.93
C PHE A 101 -16.33 6.07 9.46
N ARG A 102 -16.50 7.30 9.95
CA ARG A 102 -16.63 7.57 11.40
C ARG A 102 -17.81 6.81 12.00
N GLU A 103 -18.94 6.78 11.30
CA GLU A 103 -20.09 6.00 11.76
C GLU A 103 -19.80 4.50 11.79
N LEU A 104 -19.11 3.94 10.77
CA LEU A 104 -18.65 2.55 10.79
C LEU A 104 -17.75 2.28 12.02
N ALA A 105 -16.75 3.12 12.26
CA ALA A 105 -15.87 2.99 13.43
C ALA A 105 -16.65 2.99 14.75
N SER A 106 -17.62 3.90 14.89
CA SER A 106 -18.48 3.98 16.08
C SER A 106 -19.35 2.75 16.29
N ARG A 107 -19.56 1.94 15.25
CA ARG A 107 -20.33 0.69 15.29
C ARG A 107 -19.46 -0.57 15.41
N GLY A 108 -18.15 -0.40 15.65
CA GLY A 108 -17.25 -1.50 15.90
C GLY A 108 -16.59 -2.08 14.65
N PHE A 109 -16.63 -1.36 13.53
CA PHE A 109 -15.73 -1.65 12.40
C PHE A 109 -14.31 -1.26 12.76
N GLU A 110 -13.35 -1.99 12.23
CA GLU A 110 -11.93 -1.80 12.43
C GLU A 110 -11.30 -1.11 11.24
N PHE A 111 -10.26 -0.31 11.49
CA PHE A 111 -9.41 0.26 10.46
C PHE A 111 -7.97 -0.18 10.68
N ALA A 112 -7.38 -0.79 9.65
CA ALA A 112 -6.01 -1.29 9.65
C ALA A 112 -5.03 -0.19 9.21
N ALA A 113 -3.77 -0.35 9.62
CA ALA A 113 -2.67 0.46 9.14
C ALA A 113 -2.08 -0.15 7.85
N GLN A 114 -1.60 0.72 6.97
CA GLN A 114 -0.81 0.39 5.78
C GLN A 114 0.18 1.51 5.47
N THR A 115 0.94 1.45 4.38
CA THR A 115 1.75 2.59 3.95
C THR A 115 0.85 3.74 3.45
N TYR A 116 1.17 4.97 3.84
CA TYR A 116 0.37 6.16 3.50
C TYR A 116 0.18 6.33 1.99
N PHE A 117 1.27 6.11 1.24
CA PHE A 117 1.30 6.29 -0.21
C PHE A 117 0.99 5.02 -0.99
N HIS A 118 0.54 3.95 -0.32
CA HIS A 118 0.32 2.65 -0.94
C HIS A 118 1.55 2.22 -1.75
N SER A 119 2.68 2.17 -1.09
CA SER A 119 4.00 2.15 -1.72
C SER A 119 4.80 0.88 -1.44
N LEU A 120 5.83 0.65 -2.25
CA LEU A 120 6.83 -0.38 -2.01
C LEU A 120 7.97 0.10 -1.08
N ALA A 121 7.69 1.03 -0.16
CA ALA A 121 8.69 1.64 0.72
C ALA A 121 9.51 0.62 1.52
N TRP A 122 8.94 -0.53 1.87
CA TRP A 122 9.65 -1.62 2.54
C TRP A 122 10.94 -2.04 1.82
N PHE A 123 10.93 -2.06 0.49
CA PHE A 123 12.10 -2.45 -0.31
C PHE A 123 13.07 -1.30 -0.58
N VAL A 124 12.73 -0.10 -0.13
CA VAL A 124 13.59 1.08 -0.24
C VAL A 124 14.35 1.33 1.04
N ASP A 125 13.62 1.59 2.15
CA ASP A 125 14.21 1.93 3.44
C ASP A 125 13.21 1.63 4.57
N GLY A 126 13.71 1.03 5.67
CA GLY A 126 12.86 0.63 6.80
C GLY A 126 12.28 1.82 7.58
N GLU A 127 13.01 2.93 7.70
CA GLU A 127 12.51 4.12 8.40
C GLU A 127 11.47 4.85 7.55
N GLU A 128 11.63 4.92 6.22
CA GLU A 128 10.61 5.46 5.34
C GLU A 128 9.32 4.62 5.40
N PHE A 129 9.46 3.29 5.43
CA PHE A 129 8.32 2.41 5.64
C PHE A 129 7.60 2.71 6.97
N ARG A 130 8.37 2.85 8.06
CA ARG A 130 7.85 3.22 9.39
C ARG A 130 7.07 4.53 9.34
N GLU A 131 7.69 5.57 8.79
CA GLU A 131 7.06 6.89 8.69
C GLU A 131 5.76 6.84 7.91
N GLN A 132 5.73 6.14 6.77
CA GLN A 132 4.51 6.04 5.98
C GLN A 132 3.38 5.30 6.73
N VAL A 133 3.70 4.23 7.46
CA VAL A 133 2.71 3.51 8.27
C VAL A 133 2.21 4.38 9.42
N GLU A 134 3.09 5.11 10.10
CA GLU A 134 2.73 6.05 11.17
C GLU A 134 1.89 7.22 10.65
N MET A 135 2.25 7.78 9.49
CA MET A 135 1.46 8.83 8.82
C MET A 135 0.04 8.35 8.52
N GLN A 136 -0.11 7.15 7.97
CA GLN A 136 -1.43 6.61 7.63
C GLN A 136 -2.24 6.30 8.89
N ALA A 137 -1.64 5.67 9.90
CA ALA A 137 -2.31 5.40 11.16
C ALA A 137 -2.77 6.70 11.86
N GLY A 138 -1.93 7.75 11.83
CA GLY A 138 -2.29 9.09 12.32
C GLY A 138 -3.42 9.73 11.53
N ALA A 139 -3.44 9.60 10.19
CA ALA A 139 -4.52 10.10 9.36
C ALA A 139 -5.85 9.37 9.61
N VAL A 140 -5.83 8.06 9.84
CA VAL A 140 -7.01 7.29 10.23
C VAL A 140 -7.52 7.76 11.60
N GLU A 141 -6.63 7.96 12.58
CA GLU A 141 -7.01 8.46 13.90
C GLU A 141 -7.63 9.86 13.81
N GLU A 142 -7.02 10.77 13.04
CA GLU A 142 -7.52 12.15 12.84
C GLU A 142 -8.85 12.19 12.09
N LEU A 143 -8.97 11.47 10.96
CA LEU A 143 -10.08 11.63 10.02
C LEU A 143 -11.25 10.69 10.29
N VAL A 144 -10.97 9.51 10.86
CA VAL A 144 -11.97 8.47 11.11
C VAL A 144 -12.28 8.32 12.61
N GLY A 145 -11.33 8.72 13.47
CA GLY A 145 -11.47 8.57 14.93
C GLY A 145 -11.16 7.14 15.42
N TYR A 146 -10.35 6.39 14.68
CA TYR A 146 -9.97 5.02 15.02
C TYR A 146 -8.46 4.86 15.08
N ARG A 147 -7.94 4.26 16.14
CA ARG A 147 -6.51 3.96 16.27
C ARG A 147 -6.22 2.53 15.80
N PRO A 148 -5.48 2.34 14.69
CA PRO A 148 -5.18 1.02 14.15
C PRO A 148 -4.40 0.12 15.12
N ARG A 149 -4.77 -1.17 15.18
CA ARG A 149 -4.08 -2.23 15.94
C ARG A 149 -3.67 -3.39 15.06
N VAL A 150 -4.24 -3.46 13.87
CA VAL A 150 -3.96 -4.42 12.81
C VAL A 150 -3.23 -3.67 11.69
N ALA A 151 -2.33 -4.32 11.02
CA ALA A 151 -1.65 -3.77 9.86
C ALA A 151 -1.62 -4.77 8.71
N GLU A 152 -1.53 -4.23 7.51
CA GLU A 152 -1.07 -4.91 6.32
C GLU A 152 0.10 -4.13 5.73
N ASN A 153 0.85 -4.74 4.84
CA ASN A 153 1.69 -3.98 3.92
C ASN A 153 0.99 -3.92 2.57
N THR A 154 1.13 -2.81 1.87
CA THR A 154 0.64 -2.56 0.51
C THR A 154 0.56 -3.83 -0.31
N GLU A 155 -0.59 -4.08 -0.97
CA GLU A 155 -0.81 -5.25 -1.84
C GLU A 155 -0.66 -6.61 -1.13
N PHE A 156 -0.88 -6.65 0.18
CA PHE A 156 -0.63 -7.82 1.03
C PHE A 156 0.80 -8.38 0.90
N ILE A 157 1.75 -7.53 0.52
CA ILE A 157 3.16 -7.91 0.43
C ILE A 157 3.67 -8.30 1.81
N TYR A 158 4.17 -9.53 1.92
CA TYR A 158 4.54 -10.11 3.20
C TYR A 158 5.80 -10.96 3.09
N ASN A 159 6.63 -10.84 4.12
CA ASN A 159 7.63 -11.78 4.55
C ASN A 159 7.80 -11.68 6.07
N ASN A 160 8.63 -12.53 6.64
CA ASN A 160 8.84 -12.58 8.09
C ASN A 160 9.34 -11.25 8.66
N ASP A 161 10.21 -10.55 7.94
CA ASP A 161 10.79 -9.30 8.42
C ASP A 161 9.74 -8.17 8.42
N VAL A 162 8.87 -8.09 7.40
CA VAL A 162 7.71 -7.17 7.39
C VAL A 162 6.84 -7.39 8.61
N ALA A 163 6.47 -8.64 8.89
CA ALA A 163 5.61 -8.96 10.02
C ALA A 163 6.23 -8.56 11.36
N CYS A 164 7.50 -8.89 11.54
CA CYS A 164 8.20 -8.57 12.79
C CYS A 164 8.49 -7.08 12.94
N PHE A 165 8.70 -6.38 11.83
CA PHE A 165 8.85 -4.92 11.85
C PHE A 165 7.53 -4.24 12.25
N LEU A 166 6.40 -4.60 11.63
CA LEU A 166 5.07 -4.10 12.01
C LEU A 166 4.75 -4.44 13.48
N ARG A 167 5.14 -5.63 13.93
CA ARG A 167 5.00 -6.01 15.34
C ARG A 167 5.81 -5.11 16.28
N SER A 168 7.02 -4.73 15.88
CA SER A 168 7.87 -3.81 16.65
C SER A 168 7.28 -2.39 16.74
N MET A 169 6.45 -2.00 15.77
CA MET A 169 5.69 -0.75 15.78
C MET A 169 4.43 -0.81 16.67
N GLY A 170 4.09 -1.98 17.23
CA GLY A 170 2.96 -2.16 18.15
C GLY A 170 1.74 -2.85 17.55
N PHE A 171 1.74 -3.18 16.25
CA PHE A 171 0.63 -3.91 15.65
C PHE A 171 0.66 -5.38 16.08
N SER A 172 -0.45 -5.85 16.64
CA SER A 172 -0.54 -7.22 17.19
C SER A 172 -0.82 -8.27 16.11
N THR A 173 -1.44 -7.83 15.02
CA THR A 173 -1.92 -8.70 13.94
C THR A 173 -1.52 -8.12 12.59
N VAL A 174 -1.01 -8.98 11.72
CA VAL A 174 -0.69 -8.68 10.32
C VAL A 174 -1.60 -9.48 9.42
N VAL A 175 -2.15 -8.82 8.40
CA VAL A 175 -3.01 -9.45 7.40
C VAL A 175 -2.21 -9.61 6.10
N THR A 176 -2.33 -10.77 5.45
CA THR A 176 -1.65 -11.05 4.19
C THR A 176 -2.36 -12.12 3.36
N GLU A 177 -1.77 -12.52 2.24
CA GLU A 177 -2.28 -13.57 1.35
C GLU A 177 -2.04 -14.97 1.90
N GLY A 178 -3.00 -15.86 1.64
CA GLY A 178 -2.90 -17.30 1.95
C GLY A 178 -2.31 -18.11 0.79
N VAL A 179 -0.99 -18.20 0.75
CA VAL A 179 -0.28 -18.79 -0.40
C VAL A 179 -0.14 -20.31 -0.26
N ASP A 180 -0.61 -21.07 -1.24
CA ASP A 180 -0.67 -22.53 -1.20
C ASP A 180 0.71 -23.19 -0.95
N TRP A 181 1.79 -22.70 -1.57
CA TRP A 181 3.12 -23.30 -1.39
C TRP A 181 3.73 -22.98 -0.01
N VAL A 182 3.31 -21.88 0.66
CA VAL A 182 3.68 -21.59 2.05
C VAL A 182 2.87 -22.43 3.00
N LEU A 183 1.57 -22.53 2.76
CA LEU A 183 0.65 -23.31 3.60
C LEU A 183 0.89 -24.80 3.47
N GLY A 184 1.25 -25.30 2.29
CA GLY A 184 1.37 -26.73 2.00
C GLY A 184 0.01 -27.42 2.19
N TRP A 185 -0.05 -28.38 3.12
CA TRP A 185 -1.29 -29.08 3.47
C TRP A 185 -2.19 -28.30 4.44
N ARG A 186 -1.72 -27.19 4.99
CA ARG A 186 -2.46 -26.38 5.96
C ARG A 186 -3.52 -25.52 5.27
N SER A 187 -4.55 -25.17 6.04
CA SER A 187 -5.65 -24.33 5.53
C SER A 187 -5.42 -22.84 5.85
N PRO A 188 -5.82 -21.90 4.98
CA PRO A 188 -5.80 -20.46 5.29
C PRO A 188 -6.79 -20.08 6.41
N ASN A 189 -7.66 -20.99 6.82
CA ASN A 189 -8.79 -20.69 7.69
C ASN A 189 -8.47 -20.82 9.18
N TYR A 190 -7.24 -20.46 9.57
CA TYR A 190 -6.76 -20.45 10.94
C TYR A 190 -5.89 -19.22 11.21
N VAL A 191 -5.77 -18.86 12.48
CA VAL A 191 -4.77 -17.88 12.92
C VAL A 191 -3.40 -18.54 12.89
N TYR A 192 -2.42 -17.84 12.35
CA TYR A 192 -1.01 -18.21 12.36
C TYR A 192 -0.19 -17.29 13.25
N LYS A 193 1.04 -17.63 13.49
CA LYS A 193 2.07 -16.82 14.10
C LYS A 193 3.15 -16.50 13.07
N ALA A 194 3.67 -15.29 13.04
CA ALA A 194 4.82 -14.97 12.21
C ALA A 194 6.08 -15.73 12.68
N TRP A 195 6.94 -16.10 11.73
CA TRP A 195 8.26 -16.62 12.09
C TRP A 195 9.10 -15.48 12.68
N GLY A 196 9.81 -15.76 13.77
CA GLY A 196 10.76 -14.83 14.38
C GLY A 196 10.19 -13.83 15.39
N CYS A 197 8.88 -13.67 15.48
CA CYS A 197 8.22 -12.79 16.44
C CYS A 197 6.84 -13.29 16.87
N ASP A 198 6.17 -12.56 17.77
CA ASP A 198 4.87 -12.96 18.33
C ASP A 198 3.68 -12.28 17.61
N ALA A 199 3.89 -11.72 16.40
CA ALA A 199 2.81 -11.21 15.58
C ALA A 199 1.85 -12.33 15.18
N ARG A 200 0.55 -12.08 15.31
CA ARG A 200 -0.48 -12.95 14.75
C ARG A 200 -0.64 -12.66 13.27
N VAL A 201 -0.88 -13.68 12.48
CA VAL A 201 -1.05 -13.55 11.02
C VAL A 201 -2.38 -14.15 10.63
N LEU A 202 -3.20 -13.34 9.97
CA LEU A 202 -4.39 -13.77 9.28
C LEU A 202 -4.09 -13.82 7.78
N VAL A 203 -4.38 -14.94 7.17
CA VAL A 203 -4.11 -15.16 5.75
C VAL A 203 -5.40 -15.24 4.96
N ARG A 204 -5.43 -14.55 3.83
CA ARG A 204 -6.58 -14.45 2.93
C ARG A 204 -6.97 -15.82 2.40
N ASN A 205 -8.23 -16.18 2.48
CA ASN A 205 -8.77 -17.28 1.69
C ASN A 205 -9.00 -16.79 0.26
N TYR A 206 -7.96 -16.87 -0.57
CA TYR A 206 -7.99 -16.29 -1.92
C TYR A 206 -9.08 -16.92 -2.78
N ARG A 207 -9.37 -18.22 -2.63
CA ARG A 207 -10.38 -18.89 -3.45
C ARG A 207 -11.75 -18.28 -3.26
N LEU A 208 -12.18 -18.12 -2.00
CA LEU A 208 -13.45 -17.49 -1.68
C LEU A 208 -13.45 -15.98 -1.95
N SER A 209 -12.33 -15.30 -1.72
CA SER A 209 -12.20 -13.88 -2.02
C SER A 209 -12.29 -13.60 -3.51
N ASP A 210 -11.62 -14.40 -4.34
CA ASP A 210 -11.60 -14.27 -5.79
C ASP A 210 -12.95 -14.64 -6.42
N ASP A 211 -13.79 -15.44 -5.73
CA ASP A 211 -15.18 -15.68 -6.13
C ASP A 211 -15.99 -14.39 -6.16
N ILE A 212 -15.72 -13.48 -5.22
CA ILE A 212 -16.33 -12.13 -5.20
C ILE A 212 -15.55 -11.18 -6.10
N GLY A 213 -14.22 -11.10 -5.96
CA GLY A 213 -13.38 -10.10 -6.62
C GLY A 213 -13.35 -10.25 -8.14
N PHE A 214 -13.26 -11.48 -8.64
CA PHE A 214 -13.06 -11.73 -10.08
C PHE A 214 -14.19 -12.53 -10.71
N ARG A 215 -14.71 -13.55 -10.02
CA ARG A 215 -15.68 -14.48 -10.64
C ARG A 215 -17.13 -14.06 -10.55
N PHE A 216 -17.47 -13.04 -9.75
CA PHE A 216 -18.85 -12.59 -9.54
C PHE A 216 -19.57 -12.26 -10.85
N GLY A 217 -18.92 -11.57 -11.78
CA GLY A 217 -19.46 -11.22 -13.09
C GLY A 217 -19.22 -12.26 -14.19
N ALA A 218 -18.51 -13.35 -13.90
CA ALA A 218 -18.03 -14.32 -14.90
C ALA A 218 -19.13 -15.31 -15.30
N ARG A 219 -19.90 -15.00 -16.34
CA ARG A 219 -21.03 -15.83 -16.83
C ARG A 219 -20.61 -17.22 -17.33
N TRP A 220 -19.35 -17.42 -17.63
CA TRP A 220 -18.76 -18.72 -18.02
C TRP A 220 -18.47 -19.63 -16.83
N TRP A 221 -18.49 -19.06 -15.60
CA TRP A 221 -18.24 -19.81 -14.39
C TRP A 221 -19.44 -20.71 -14.05
N ASP A 222 -19.20 -21.96 -13.75
CA ASP A 222 -20.24 -22.97 -13.47
C ASP A 222 -21.06 -22.67 -12.21
N GLN A 223 -20.53 -21.80 -11.33
CA GLN A 223 -21.24 -21.34 -10.14
C GLN A 223 -21.96 -20.00 -10.33
N TRP A 224 -21.91 -19.42 -11.55
CA TRP A 224 -22.68 -18.20 -11.84
C TRP A 224 -24.19 -18.47 -11.89
N PRO A 225 -25.07 -17.59 -11.37
CA PRO A 225 -24.75 -16.39 -10.58
C PRO A 225 -24.36 -16.73 -9.15
N LEU A 226 -23.42 -15.96 -8.60
CA LEU A 226 -23.07 -16.06 -7.17
C LEU A 226 -24.10 -15.29 -6.35
N THR A 227 -24.92 -16.03 -5.59
CA THR A 227 -25.92 -15.46 -4.69
C THR A 227 -25.43 -15.45 -3.25
N ALA A 228 -25.94 -14.57 -2.42
CA ALA A 228 -25.52 -14.42 -1.03
C ALA A 228 -25.75 -15.68 -0.18
N ASP A 229 -26.89 -16.37 -0.39
CA ASP A 229 -27.23 -17.61 0.30
C ASP A 229 -26.28 -18.77 -0.08
N LYS A 230 -25.93 -18.88 -1.38
CA LYS A 230 -24.96 -19.85 -1.89
C LYS A 230 -23.59 -19.59 -1.25
N TYR A 231 -23.12 -18.34 -1.30
CA TYR A 231 -21.83 -17.99 -0.72
C TYR A 231 -21.76 -18.21 0.80
N ALA A 232 -22.82 -17.82 1.53
CA ALA A 232 -22.91 -18.07 2.95
C ALA A 232 -22.94 -19.58 3.29
N SER A 233 -23.52 -20.43 2.41
CA SER A 233 -23.45 -21.87 2.55
C SER A 233 -22.04 -22.42 2.36
N TRP A 234 -21.26 -21.85 1.46
CA TRP A 234 -19.84 -22.20 1.32
C TRP A 234 -19.04 -21.81 2.54
N LEU A 235 -19.25 -20.59 3.09
CA LEU A 235 -18.61 -20.17 4.34
C LEU A 235 -18.93 -21.13 5.48
N GLU A 236 -20.20 -21.53 5.63
CA GLU A 236 -20.63 -22.46 6.68
C GLU A 236 -20.00 -23.86 6.54
N SER A 237 -19.82 -24.31 5.28
CA SER A 237 -19.21 -25.61 4.99
C SER A 237 -17.68 -25.58 5.06
N THR A 238 -17.08 -24.39 5.12
CA THR A 238 -15.63 -24.22 5.17
C THR A 238 -15.10 -24.64 6.54
N PRO A 239 -14.14 -25.59 6.61
CA PRO A 239 -13.52 -25.95 7.87
C PRO A 239 -12.53 -24.90 8.34
N GLY A 240 -12.46 -24.68 9.63
CA GLY A 240 -11.52 -23.73 10.24
C GLY A 240 -12.12 -22.98 11.41
N ASP A 241 -11.33 -22.07 11.96
CA ASP A 241 -11.72 -21.19 13.07
C ASP A 241 -12.01 -19.75 12.55
N VAL A 242 -11.33 -19.33 11.47
CA VAL A 242 -11.43 -18.00 10.88
C VAL A 242 -11.42 -18.11 9.36
N VAL A 243 -12.29 -17.40 8.67
CA VAL A 243 -12.25 -17.25 7.21
C VAL A 243 -12.08 -15.77 6.88
N LEU A 244 -10.90 -15.41 6.39
CA LEU A 244 -10.60 -14.05 5.94
C LEU A 244 -10.94 -13.90 4.45
N ILE A 245 -11.93 -13.05 4.17
CA ILE A 245 -12.33 -12.62 2.84
C ILE A 245 -11.82 -11.20 2.64
N ALA A 246 -10.82 -11.02 1.79
CA ALA A 246 -10.23 -9.72 1.52
C ALA A 246 -10.35 -9.38 0.03
N VAL A 247 -10.87 -8.20 -0.27
CA VAL A 247 -11.08 -7.68 -1.63
C VAL A 247 -10.94 -6.16 -1.61
N ASP A 248 -10.62 -5.60 -2.78
CA ASP A 248 -10.75 -4.16 -2.99
C ASP A 248 -12.19 -3.72 -2.70
N TYR A 249 -12.37 -2.65 -1.98
CA TYR A 249 -13.70 -2.11 -1.73
C TYR A 249 -14.37 -1.64 -3.01
N GLU A 250 -13.57 -1.25 -3.99
CA GLU A 250 -13.97 -0.89 -5.35
C GLU A 250 -14.63 -2.05 -6.12
N THR A 251 -14.48 -3.28 -5.66
CA THR A 251 -15.22 -4.44 -6.14
C THR A 251 -16.74 -4.19 -6.15
N PHE A 252 -17.25 -3.45 -5.16
CA PHE A 252 -18.68 -3.23 -4.97
C PHE A 252 -19.21 -1.98 -5.68
N GLY A 253 -19.06 -1.90 -6.99
CA GLY A 253 -19.65 -0.85 -7.81
C GLY A 253 -18.75 -0.29 -8.91
N GLU A 254 -17.44 -0.55 -8.86
CA GLU A 254 -16.48 -0.14 -9.90
C GLU A 254 -15.93 -1.34 -10.66
N HIS A 255 -15.36 -2.35 -9.98
CA HIS A 255 -14.88 -3.57 -10.67
C HIS A 255 -16.06 -4.42 -11.15
N HIS A 256 -17.09 -4.57 -10.33
CA HIS A 256 -18.39 -5.08 -10.73
C HIS A 256 -19.40 -3.95 -10.68
N TRP A 257 -19.90 -3.55 -11.82
CA TRP A 257 -20.85 -2.45 -11.95
C TRP A 257 -22.16 -2.74 -11.21
N PRO A 258 -22.91 -1.72 -10.78
CA PRO A 258 -24.16 -1.88 -10.03
C PRO A 258 -25.16 -2.83 -10.69
N GLU A 259 -25.21 -2.85 -12.03
CA GLU A 259 -26.11 -3.68 -12.83
C GLU A 259 -25.81 -5.18 -12.75
N SER A 260 -24.59 -5.55 -12.25
CA SER A 260 -24.24 -6.95 -12.00
C SER A 260 -24.99 -7.57 -10.83
N GLY A 261 -25.62 -6.74 -9.98
CA GLY A 261 -26.24 -7.17 -8.73
C GLY A 261 -25.29 -7.22 -7.52
N ILE A 262 -24.05 -6.71 -7.66
CA ILE A 262 -23.03 -6.78 -6.59
C ILE A 262 -23.48 -6.08 -5.30
N HIS A 263 -24.23 -4.98 -5.40
CA HIS A 263 -24.77 -4.30 -4.23
C HIS A 263 -25.87 -5.12 -3.52
N GLU A 264 -26.68 -5.86 -4.27
CA GLU A 264 -27.67 -6.76 -3.68
C GLU A 264 -26.96 -7.95 -3.01
N PHE A 265 -25.90 -8.48 -3.62
CA PHE A 265 -25.07 -9.48 -2.97
C PHE A 265 -24.50 -8.95 -1.64
N LEU A 266 -23.90 -7.75 -1.62
CA LEU A 266 -23.37 -7.12 -0.41
C LEU A 266 -24.47 -6.87 0.64
N ARG A 267 -25.68 -6.52 0.21
CA ARG A 267 -26.83 -6.30 1.08
C ARG A 267 -27.28 -7.59 1.78
N TRP A 268 -27.36 -8.68 1.01
CA TRP A 268 -27.91 -9.92 1.54
C TRP A 268 -26.89 -10.82 2.23
N LEU A 269 -25.62 -10.77 1.85
CA LEU A 269 -24.58 -11.61 2.45
C LEU A 269 -24.53 -11.53 3.98
N PRO A 270 -24.54 -10.34 4.62
CA PRO A 270 -24.54 -10.27 6.08
C PRO A 270 -25.78 -10.94 6.72
N ARG A 271 -26.92 -10.80 6.09
CA ARG A 271 -28.18 -11.40 6.58
C ARG A 271 -28.17 -12.91 6.45
N GLU A 272 -27.63 -13.43 5.35
CA GLU A 272 -27.49 -14.86 5.15
C GLU A 272 -26.45 -15.48 6.09
N VAL A 273 -25.36 -14.81 6.38
CA VAL A 273 -24.37 -15.23 7.38
C VAL A 273 -24.99 -15.25 8.77
N ALA A 274 -25.71 -14.19 9.14
CA ALA A 274 -26.34 -14.09 10.47
C ALA A 274 -27.43 -15.17 10.74
N ARG A 275 -28.02 -15.75 9.69
CA ARG A 275 -28.97 -16.88 9.79
C ARG A 275 -28.32 -18.22 10.12
N ARG A 276 -26.99 -18.30 10.03
CA ARG A 276 -26.20 -19.55 10.21
C ARG A 276 -25.52 -19.56 11.56
N PRO A 277 -25.98 -20.36 12.54
CA PRO A 277 -25.46 -20.31 13.91
C PRO A 277 -23.97 -20.61 14.04
N ARG A 278 -23.37 -21.28 13.02
CA ARG A 278 -21.96 -21.59 12.99
C ARG A 278 -21.09 -20.39 12.58
N LEU A 279 -21.66 -19.40 11.93
CA LEU A 279 -20.94 -18.22 11.42
C LEU A 279 -21.12 -17.02 12.32
N ARG A 280 -20.06 -16.24 12.47
CA ARG A 280 -20.06 -14.97 13.19
C ARG A 280 -19.15 -13.97 12.49
N PHE A 281 -19.61 -12.74 12.33
CA PHE A 281 -18.72 -11.66 11.89
C PHE A 281 -17.78 -11.25 13.03
N ALA A 282 -16.51 -11.04 12.66
CA ALA A 282 -15.49 -10.51 13.54
C ALA A 282 -14.60 -9.52 12.75
N THR A 283 -14.00 -8.58 13.46
CA THR A 283 -12.88 -7.80 12.90
C THR A 283 -11.62 -8.65 12.87
N ALA A 284 -10.60 -8.19 12.14
CA ALA A 284 -9.33 -8.93 12.04
C ALA A 284 -8.66 -9.07 13.42
N SER A 285 -8.67 -8.03 14.26
CA SER A 285 -8.15 -8.14 15.63
C SER A 285 -8.96 -9.08 16.50
N GLU A 286 -10.30 -8.99 16.47
CA GLU A 286 -11.16 -9.88 17.25
C GLU A 286 -10.95 -11.36 16.89
N ALA A 287 -10.86 -11.67 15.58
CA ALA A 287 -10.61 -13.02 15.12
C ALA A 287 -9.21 -13.51 15.51
N ALA A 288 -8.19 -12.67 15.31
CA ALA A 288 -6.81 -13.01 15.68
C ALA A 288 -6.66 -13.23 17.19
N GLU A 289 -7.26 -12.39 18.03
CA GLU A 289 -7.21 -12.49 19.49
C GLU A 289 -8.09 -13.63 20.03
N GLY A 290 -9.19 -13.92 19.34
CA GLY A 290 -10.18 -14.93 19.75
C GLY A 290 -9.69 -16.39 19.60
N HIS A 291 -8.70 -16.65 18.77
CA HIS A 291 -8.21 -17.98 18.48
C HIS A 291 -6.70 -18.11 18.72
N GLN A 292 -6.27 -19.28 19.19
CA GLN A 292 -4.85 -19.57 19.32
C GLN A 292 -4.23 -19.84 17.94
N PRO A 293 -3.03 -19.33 17.67
CA PRO A 293 -2.31 -19.68 16.46
C PRO A 293 -2.13 -21.18 16.32
N ARG A 294 -2.46 -21.72 15.15
CA ARG A 294 -2.36 -23.17 14.86
C ARG A 294 -0.95 -23.59 14.49
N ASP A 295 -0.23 -22.68 13.85
CA ASP A 295 1.13 -22.95 13.36
C ASP A 295 1.81 -21.61 13.01
N VAL A 296 2.99 -21.69 12.42
CA VAL A 296 3.79 -20.56 11.95
C VAL A 296 3.55 -20.34 10.45
N TYR A 297 3.33 -19.10 10.04
CA TYR A 297 3.36 -18.68 8.64
C TYR A 297 4.75 -18.16 8.34
N ASP A 298 5.58 -19.01 7.71
CA ASP A 298 7.00 -18.76 7.47
C ASP A 298 7.22 -18.40 6.00
N VAL A 299 7.54 -17.14 5.76
CA VAL A 299 7.86 -16.58 4.45
C VAL A 299 9.20 -15.85 4.54
N PRO A 300 10.30 -16.49 4.12
CA PRO A 300 11.61 -15.85 4.17
C PRO A 300 11.68 -14.66 3.19
N PRO A 301 12.56 -13.66 3.43
CA PRO A 301 12.60 -12.42 2.63
C PRO A 301 12.79 -12.63 1.11
N TRP A 302 13.53 -13.67 0.72
CA TRP A 302 13.76 -13.99 -0.71
C TRP A 302 12.55 -14.64 -1.40
N ALA A 303 11.54 -15.02 -0.64
CA ALA A 303 10.30 -15.62 -1.13
C ALA A 303 9.08 -14.76 -0.77
N THR A 304 9.29 -13.44 -0.69
CA THR A 304 8.23 -12.46 -0.39
C THR A 304 6.99 -12.71 -1.25
N VAL A 305 5.82 -12.74 -0.60
CA VAL A 305 4.53 -12.99 -1.23
C VAL A 305 3.69 -11.74 -1.35
N SER A 306 2.65 -11.77 -2.17
CA SER A 306 1.61 -10.75 -2.30
C SER A 306 0.27 -11.39 -2.69
N TRP A 307 -0.78 -10.61 -2.83
CA TRP A 307 -2.06 -11.10 -3.36
C TRP A 307 -2.19 -11.06 -4.88
N ALA A 308 -1.17 -10.56 -5.59
CA ALA A 308 -1.14 -10.60 -7.04
C ALA A 308 -1.21 -12.03 -7.59
N ASP A 309 -1.54 -12.22 -8.87
CA ASP A 309 -1.84 -13.51 -9.46
C ASP A 309 -0.79 -14.60 -9.22
N GLU A 310 0.50 -14.25 -9.36
CA GLU A 310 1.61 -15.19 -9.15
C GLU A 310 1.98 -15.36 -7.67
N ARG A 311 1.33 -14.62 -6.79
CA ARG A 311 1.61 -14.62 -5.34
C ARG A 311 3.03 -14.21 -4.99
N ASP A 312 3.65 -13.37 -5.83
CA ASP A 312 5.00 -12.83 -5.67
C ASP A 312 5.05 -11.32 -5.98
N LEU A 313 6.22 -10.78 -6.27
CA LEU A 313 6.41 -9.36 -6.58
C LEU A 313 6.37 -9.05 -8.09
N SER A 314 6.07 -10.03 -8.94
CA SER A 314 6.18 -9.86 -10.40
C SER A 314 5.16 -8.88 -10.99
N ALA A 315 4.10 -8.53 -10.25
CA ALA A 315 3.17 -7.48 -10.65
C ALA A 315 3.84 -6.09 -10.70
N TRP A 316 4.86 -5.86 -9.88
CA TRP A 316 5.56 -4.56 -9.72
C TRP A 316 7.03 -4.59 -10.14
N LEU A 317 7.69 -5.76 -10.09
CA LEU A 317 9.13 -5.93 -10.33
C LEU A 317 9.44 -7.08 -11.30
N GLY A 318 8.46 -7.51 -12.10
CA GLY A 318 8.52 -8.71 -12.93
C GLY A 318 9.31 -8.55 -14.22
N ASN A 319 9.41 -7.35 -14.77
CA ASN A 319 10.12 -7.09 -16.04
C ASN A 319 11.23 -6.04 -15.88
N GLU A 320 11.99 -5.82 -16.93
CA GLU A 320 13.13 -4.88 -16.91
C GLU A 320 12.66 -3.43 -16.70
N LEU A 321 11.58 -2.99 -17.36
CA LEU A 321 11.06 -1.64 -17.22
C LEU A 321 10.74 -1.31 -15.76
N GLN A 322 10.04 -2.22 -15.09
CA GLN A 322 9.68 -2.08 -13.68
C GLN A 322 10.92 -2.04 -12.77
N ARG A 323 11.90 -2.92 -13.00
CA ARG A 323 13.12 -2.98 -12.18
C ARG A 323 13.97 -1.75 -12.35
N ASP A 324 14.16 -1.26 -13.60
CA ASP A 324 14.93 -0.05 -13.87
C ASP A 324 14.28 1.18 -13.23
N ALA A 325 12.97 1.31 -13.40
CA ALA A 325 12.18 2.38 -12.79
C ALA A 325 12.27 2.37 -11.26
N PHE A 326 12.12 1.18 -10.66
CA PHE A 326 12.23 1.03 -9.21
C PHE A 326 13.65 1.27 -8.69
N ALA A 327 14.68 0.81 -9.43
CA ALA A 327 16.08 1.06 -9.08
C ALA A 327 16.38 2.56 -9.03
N LEU A 328 15.89 3.32 -10.03
CA LEU A 328 16.07 4.78 -10.06
C LEU A 328 15.28 5.46 -8.93
N LEU A 329 14.02 5.05 -8.68
CA LEU A 329 13.24 5.57 -7.56
C LEU A 329 13.96 5.33 -6.22
N LYS A 330 14.46 4.11 -6.01
CA LYS A 330 15.22 3.74 -4.79
C LYS A 330 16.51 4.56 -4.67
N TRP A 331 17.23 4.74 -5.78
CA TRP A 331 18.46 5.53 -5.80
C TRP A 331 18.21 7.00 -5.47
N LEU A 332 17.07 7.58 -5.87
CA LEU A 332 16.72 8.98 -5.58
C LEU A 332 16.26 9.21 -4.12
N TYR A 333 15.89 8.15 -3.39
CA TYR A 333 15.35 8.29 -2.04
C TYR A 333 16.23 9.08 -1.07
N PRO A 334 17.52 8.73 -0.86
CA PRO A 334 18.36 9.43 0.11
C PRO A 334 18.50 10.93 -0.22
N TYR A 335 18.47 11.30 -1.48
CA TYR A 335 18.55 12.70 -1.92
C TYR A 335 17.24 13.44 -1.68
N ALA A 336 16.11 12.83 -2.06
CA ALA A 336 14.80 13.40 -1.79
C ALA A 336 14.57 13.58 -0.28
N ARG A 337 15.03 12.61 0.52
CA ARG A 337 14.94 12.67 1.98
C ARG A 337 15.82 13.77 2.56
N ALA A 338 17.05 13.92 2.08
CA ALA A 338 17.98 14.96 2.54
C ALA A 338 17.47 16.36 2.23
N VAL A 339 16.88 16.55 1.06
CA VAL A 339 16.26 17.83 0.64
C VAL A 339 14.98 18.10 1.43
N GLY A 340 14.16 17.05 1.67
CA GLY A 340 12.87 17.18 2.35
C GLY A 340 11.82 17.92 1.51
N GLY A 341 10.82 18.50 2.17
CA GLY A 341 9.79 19.33 1.54
C GLY A 341 9.15 18.70 0.31
N ASP A 342 9.05 19.48 -0.77
CA ASP A 342 8.42 19.08 -2.02
C ASP A 342 9.11 17.91 -2.71
N ALA A 343 10.43 17.81 -2.60
CA ALA A 343 11.18 16.70 -3.20
C ALA A 343 10.84 15.36 -2.52
N LEU A 344 10.79 15.32 -1.18
CA LEU A 344 10.39 14.11 -0.46
C LEU A 344 8.90 13.80 -0.70
N ARG A 345 8.04 14.81 -0.75
CA ARG A 345 6.61 14.63 -1.05
C ARG A 345 6.42 14.05 -2.45
N LEU A 346 7.11 14.59 -3.46
CA LEU A 346 7.06 14.07 -4.82
C LEU A 346 7.60 12.65 -4.90
N TRP A 347 8.74 12.37 -4.25
CA TRP A 347 9.28 11.01 -4.19
C TRP A 347 8.25 10.02 -3.62
N ARG A 348 7.59 10.39 -2.53
CA ARG A 348 6.55 9.58 -1.89
C ARG A 348 5.35 9.34 -2.80
N LEU A 349 4.89 10.34 -3.51
CA LEU A 349 3.83 10.19 -4.51
C LEU A 349 4.25 9.26 -5.67
N LEU A 350 5.50 9.36 -6.12
CA LEU A 350 6.05 8.48 -7.16
C LEU A 350 6.33 7.05 -6.64
N SER A 351 6.43 6.84 -5.34
CA SER A 351 6.62 5.51 -4.75
C SER A 351 5.36 4.65 -4.70
N THR A 352 4.19 5.21 -5.03
CA THR A 352 2.91 4.49 -5.13
C THR A 352 3.05 3.28 -6.05
N SER A 353 2.60 2.10 -5.60
CA SER A 353 2.77 0.81 -6.29
C SER A 353 2.17 0.82 -7.70
N ASP A 354 1.06 1.53 -7.90
CA ASP A 354 0.37 1.65 -9.19
C ASP A 354 1.28 2.10 -10.33
N HIS A 355 2.22 3.03 -10.08
CA HIS A 355 3.13 3.50 -11.13
C HIS A 355 4.02 2.39 -11.68
N LEU A 356 4.39 1.43 -10.86
CA LEU A 356 5.12 0.24 -11.30
C LEU A 356 4.17 -0.81 -11.88
N TYR A 357 2.98 -0.99 -11.28
CA TYR A 357 1.96 -1.91 -11.76
C TYR A 357 1.55 -1.63 -13.21
N TYR A 358 1.42 -0.36 -13.61
CA TYR A 358 1.07 0.06 -14.98
C TYR A 358 2.16 -0.30 -16.01
N GLN A 359 3.38 -0.61 -15.58
CA GLN A 359 4.51 -1.01 -16.42
C GLN A 359 4.64 -2.53 -16.58
N ALA A 360 3.72 -3.31 -16.01
CA ALA A 360 3.76 -4.77 -16.13
C ALA A 360 3.51 -5.22 -17.58
N ILE A 361 4.35 -6.16 -18.04
CA ILE A 361 4.21 -6.84 -19.33
C ILE A 361 3.81 -8.27 -19.03
N LYS A 362 2.51 -8.53 -18.98
CA LYS A 362 1.92 -9.84 -18.76
C LYS A 362 0.96 -10.20 -19.88
N LEU A 363 0.73 -11.49 -20.08
CA LEU A 363 -0.19 -12.03 -21.08
C LEU A 363 -1.38 -12.71 -20.40
N GLY A 364 -2.45 -12.92 -21.18
CA GLY A 364 -3.65 -13.59 -20.70
C GLY A 364 -4.41 -12.80 -19.63
N PRO A 365 -5.15 -13.46 -18.74
CA PRO A 365 -6.01 -12.79 -17.75
C PRO A 365 -5.27 -11.79 -16.85
N ALA A 366 -4.05 -12.12 -16.41
CA ALA A 366 -3.23 -11.19 -15.62
C ALA A 366 -2.90 -9.91 -16.41
N GLY A 367 -2.55 -10.04 -17.69
CA GLY A 367 -2.29 -8.89 -18.56
C GLY A 367 -3.54 -8.04 -18.82
N GLU A 368 -4.72 -8.65 -18.90
CA GLU A 368 -5.99 -7.94 -19.02
C GLU A 368 -6.29 -7.11 -17.78
N VAL A 369 -6.04 -7.64 -16.59
CA VAL A 369 -6.20 -6.90 -15.32
C VAL A 369 -5.25 -5.69 -15.26
N HIS A 370 -3.96 -5.86 -15.58
CA HIS A 370 -3.02 -4.73 -15.64
C HIS A 370 -3.44 -3.66 -16.64
N SER A 371 -3.96 -4.07 -17.80
CA SER A 371 -4.45 -3.15 -18.84
C SER A 371 -5.72 -2.42 -18.42
N TYR A 372 -6.59 -3.06 -17.66
CA TYR A 372 -7.81 -2.46 -17.12
C TYR A 372 -7.51 -1.29 -16.20
N PHE A 373 -6.54 -1.43 -15.31
CA PHE A 373 -6.19 -0.38 -14.35
C PHE A 373 -5.33 0.73 -14.95
N SER A 374 -4.54 0.44 -16.01
CA SER A 374 -3.61 1.41 -16.59
C SER A 374 -4.32 2.47 -17.44
N PRO A 375 -4.19 3.78 -17.12
CA PRO A 375 -4.77 4.84 -17.95
C PRO A 375 -3.91 5.15 -19.21
N TYR A 376 -2.77 4.50 -19.38
CA TYR A 376 -1.76 4.88 -20.37
C TYR A 376 -1.79 4.07 -21.65
N GLY A 377 -2.55 2.98 -21.70
CA GLY A 377 -2.75 2.14 -22.88
C GLY A 377 -1.63 1.16 -23.20
N SER A 378 -0.43 1.33 -22.67
CA SER A 378 0.65 0.33 -22.75
C SER A 378 1.66 0.49 -21.62
N ALA A 379 2.35 -0.62 -21.27
CA ALA A 379 3.42 -0.65 -20.28
C ALA A 379 4.59 0.26 -20.66
N TYR A 380 4.96 0.31 -21.94
CA TYR A 380 6.04 1.17 -22.44
C TYR A 380 5.71 2.65 -22.27
N LYS A 381 4.46 3.06 -22.57
CA LYS A 381 4.05 4.43 -22.38
C LYS A 381 3.96 4.80 -20.89
N ALA A 382 3.50 3.89 -20.06
CA ALA A 382 3.50 4.07 -18.59
C ALA A 382 4.92 4.27 -18.07
N HIS A 383 5.87 3.45 -18.55
CA HIS A 383 7.28 3.57 -18.19
C HIS A 383 7.87 4.91 -18.64
N ASP A 384 7.66 5.31 -19.91
CA ASP A 384 8.15 6.59 -20.44
C ASP A 384 7.66 7.78 -19.61
N ILE A 385 6.35 7.82 -19.28
CA ILE A 385 5.77 8.85 -18.42
C ILE A 385 6.42 8.84 -17.04
N TYR A 386 6.57 7.66 -16.45
CA TYR A 386 7.13 7.53 -15.11
C TYR A 386 8.61 7.93 -15.05
N MET A 387 9.42 7.56 -16.06
CA MET A 387 10.82 7.98 -16.16
C MET A 387 10.95 9.51 -16.32
N ASN A 388 10.03 10.16 -17.04
CA ASN A 388 9.97 11.61 -17.10
C ASN A 388 9.63 12.23 -15.73
N ALA A 389 8.77 11.60 -14.93
CA ALA A 389 8.47 12.04 -13.58
C ALA A 389 9.68 11.90 -12.64
N LEU A 390 10.44 10.81 -12.74
CA LEU A 390 11.69 10.64 -12.00
C LEU A 390 12.78 11.65 -12.45
N ALA A 391 12.83 11.99 -13.72
CA ALA A 391 13.69 13.06 -14.21
C ALA A 391 13.28 14.43 -13.63
N ALA A 392 11.98 14.71 -13.51
CA ALA A 392 11.48 15.91 -12.87
C ALA A 392 11.84 15.97 -11.38
N LEU A 393 11.69 14.84 -10.66
CA LEU A 393 12.15 14.74 -9.27
C LEU A 393 13.65 15.02 -9.16
N THR A 394 14.46 14.47 -10.06
CA THR A 394 15.91 14.71 -10.10
C THR A 394 16.22 16.19 -10.30
N ALA A 395 15.49 16.87 -11.20
CA ALA A 395 15.63 18.31 -11.43
C ALA A 395 15.24 19.13 -10.20
N LEU A 396 14.16 18.77 -9.53
CA LEU A 396 13.70 19.42 -8.29
C LEU A 396 14.76 19.27 -7.17
N ILE A 397 15.25 18.06 -6.95
CA ILE A 397 16.32 17.79 -5.98
C ILE A 397 17.53 18.68 -6.28
N ARG A 398 17.96 18.74 -7.55
CA ARG A 398 19.07 19.58 -8.01
C ARG A 398 18.85 21.06 -7.72
N GLU A 399 17.67 21.57 -8.05
CA GLU A 399 17.34 22.98 -7.89
C GLU A 399 17.39 23.40 -6.42
N VAL A 400 16.72 22.63 -5.54
CA VAL A 400 16.73 22.93 -4.11
C VAL A 400 18.13 22.81 -3.52
N TRP A 401 18.85 21.75 -3.90
CA TRP A 401 20.23 21.55 -3.47
C TRP A 401 21.15 22.69 -3.91
N SER A 402 21.05 23.13 -5.15
CA SER A 402 21.88 24.23 -5.69
C SER A 402 21.60 25.55 -4.96
N ARG A 403 20.33 25.83 -4.62
CA ARG A 403 19.96 27.02 -3.83
C ARG A 403 20.51 26.94 -2.41
N GLU A 404 20.28 25.84 -1.72
CA GLU A 404 20.75 25.64 -0.34
C GLU A 404 22.28 25.61 -0.25
N TYR A 405 22.96 25.05 -1.27
CA TYR A 405 24.41 25.01 -1.34
C TYR A 405 25.01 26.39 -1.60
N ALA A 406 24.34 27.22 -2.40
CA ALA A 406 24.78 28.61 -2.62
C ALA A 406 24.60 29.49 -1.37
N GLU A 407 23.59 29.18 -0.53
CA GLU A 407 23.26 29.95 0.67
C GLU A 407 23.90 29.41 1.97
N ARG A 408 24.29 28.11 2.01
CA ARG A 408 24.72 27.43 3.24
C ARG A 408 25.99 26.61 3.07
N LEU A 409 27.14 27.27 3.13
CA LEU A 409 28.38 26.59 3.55
C LEU A 409 28.40 26.24 5.06
N GLU A 410 27.40 26.65 5.81
CA GLU A 410 27.12 26.26 7.20
C GLU A 410 25.98 25.23 7.25
N LEU A 411 26.30 23.97 7.06
CA LEU A 411 25.32 22.88 7.17
C LEU A 411 25.06 22.50 8.62
N ASP A 412 23.79 22.45 8.97
CA ASP A 412 23.24 21.97 10.22
C ASP A 412 23.61 20.48 10.44
N ASP A 413 24.04 20.13 11.65
CA ASP A 413 24.65 18.82 12.02
C ASP A 413 23.71 17.59 11.86
N GLU A 414 22.45 17.76 11.47
CA GLU A 414 21.44 16.69 11.48
C GLU A 414 21.12 16.06 10.10
N ARG A 415 21.73 16.52 9.00
CA ARG A 415 21.42 16.00 7.65
C ARG A 415 22.47 15.02 7.14
N CYS A 416 22.06 13.76 7.00
CA CYS A 416 22.94 12.66 6.60
C CYS A 416 22.83 12.33 5.11
N PHE A 417 23.95 11.96 4.47
CA PHE A 417 24.04 11.45 3.10
C PHE A 417 24.43 9.99 3.09
N TYR A 418 24.04 9.26 2.05
CA TYR A 418 24.48 7.91 1.80
C TYR A 418 25.30 7.87 0.52
N ALA A 419 26.55 7.48 0.61
CA ALA A 419 27.39 7.14 -0.54
C ALA A 419 27.93 5.73 -0.35
N GLU A 420 27.71 4.84 -1.33
CA GLU A 420 28.19 3.44 -1.34
C GLU A 420 27.88 2.65 -0.02
N GLY A 421 26.69 2.86 0.54
CA GLY A 421 26.27 2.17 1.77
C GLY A 421 26.82 2.76 3.08
N VAL A 422 27.51 3.91 3.02
CA VAL A 422 28.00 4.63 4.19
C VAL A 422 27.13 5.86 4.46
N ARG A 423 26.57 5.94 5.67
CA ARG A 423 25.84 7.12 6.15
C ARG A 423 26.82 8.23 6.50
N LEU A 424 26.68 9.39 5.84
CA LEU A 424 27.49 10.58 6.07
C LEU A 424 26.59 11.68 6.63
N CYS A 425 26.70 11.96 7.93
CA CYS A 425 25.77 12.85 8.64
C CYS A 425 26.19 14.31 8.70
N SER A 426 27.43 14.66 8.34
CA SER A 426 27.86 16.05 8.21
C SER A 426 29.07 16.19 7.28
N LEU A 427 29.22 17.37 6.65
CA LEU A 427 30.45 17.72 5.94
C LEU A 427 31.65 17.78 6.90
N ARG A 428 31.44 17.93 8.19
CA ARG A 428 32.49 17.84 9.23
C ARG A 428 33.17 16.46 9.28
N GLU A 429 32.37 15.38 9.12
CA GLU A 429 32.91 14.02 9.11
C GLU A 429 33.78 13.73 7.86
N LEU A 430 33.56 14.50 6.81
CA LEU A 430 34.34 14.43 5.57
C LEU A 430 35.61 15.28 5.64
N ARG A 431 35.73 16.19 6.62
CA ARG A 431 36.88 17.08 6.74
C ARG A 431 37.99 16.44 7.59
N SER A 432 39.19 16.70 7.22
CA SER A 432 40.38 16.44 8.06
C SER A 432 40.51 17.54 9.12
N ALA A 433 41.37 17.30 10.12
CA ALA A 433 41.60 18.23 11.23
C ALA A 433 42.11 19.63 10.81
N ASP A 434 42.60 19.77 9.59
CA ASP A 434 43.04 21.01 8.93
C ASP A 434 41.92 21.72 8.12
N GLY A 435 40.67 21.21 8.21
CA GLY A 435 39.50 21.79 7.52
C GLY A 435 39.33 21.39 6.06
N GLY A 436 40.27 20.65 5.46
CA GLY A 436 40.13 20.10 4.10
C GLY A 436 39.33 18.80 4.04
N PHE A 437 38.73 18.48 2.88
CA PHE A 437 38.08 17.19 2.69
C PHE A 437 39.10 16.05 2.73
N LYS A 438 38.76 14.96 3.43
CA LYS A 438 39.59 13.74 3.42
C LYS A 438 39.78 13.26 1.99
N ARG A 439 41.01 13.06 1.58
CA ARG A 439 41.41 12.76 0.18
C ARG A 439 40.61 11.60 -0.44
N ARG A 440 40.34 10.56 0.34
CA ARG A 440 39.53 9.39 -0.09
C ARG A 440 38.06 9.69 -0.35
N HIS A 441 37.51 10.77 0.19
CA HIS A 441 36.11 11.15 0.02
C HIS A 441 35.95 12.25 -1.02
N ARG A 442 37.03 12.96 -1.37
CA ARG A 442 36.98 14.04 -2.34
C ARG A 442 36.66 13.56 -3.75
N ASP A 443 37.23 12.43 -4.15
CA ASP A 443 37.02 11.85 -5.48
C ASP A 443 35.60 11.24 -5.60
N ASP A 444 35.09 10.66 -4.51
CA ASP A 444 33.71 10.13 -4.47
C ASP A 444 32.69 11.27 -4.45
N LEU A 445 32.95 12.31 -3.67
CA LEU A 445 32.13 13.52 -3.64
C LEU A 445 32.19 14.28 -4.96
N ARG A 446 33.34 14.33 -5.64
CA ARG A 446 33.50 14.92 -6.96
C ARG A 446 32.69 14.14 -8.00
N ARG A 447 32.83 12.81 -8.06
CA ARG A 447 32.01 11.96 -8.93
C ARG A 447 30.53 12.16 -8.67
N TRP A 448 30.13 12.17 -7.43
CA TRP A 448 28.74 12.41 -7.03
C TRP A 448 28.24 13.79 -7.50
N LEU A 449 29.02 14.87 -7.33
CA LEU A 449 28.66 16.19 -7.85
C LEU A 449 28.55 16.24 -9.38
N VAL A 450 29.40 15.51 -10.08
CA VAL A 450 29.38 15.43 -11.56
C VAL A 450 28.26 14.49 -12.05
N ASP A 451 28.18 13.28 -11.52
CA ASP A 451 27.29 12.23 -12.04
C ASP A 451 25.84 12.43 -11.59
N VAL A 452 25.65 12.91 -10.37
CA VAL A 452 24.32 13.08 -9.75
C VAL A 452 23.78 14.50 -9.96
N PHE A 453 24.61 15.52 -9.70
CA PHE A 453 24.22 16.92 -9.87
C PHE A 453 24.50 17.47 -11.26
N LEU A 454 25.10 16.66 -12.13
CA LEU A 454 25.46 17.08 -13.50
C LEU A 454 26.21 18.43 -13.51
N LEU A 455 26.94 18.73 -12.44
CA LEU A 455 27.85 19.84 -12.44
C LEU A 455 28.95 19.57 -13.45
N ASP A 456 29.41 20.59 -14.15
CA ASP A 456 30.63 20.40 -14.90
C ASP A 456 31.82 20.17 -13.94
N GLU A 457 32.87 19.55 -14.41
CA GLU A 457 34.03 19.20 -13.57
C GLU A 457 34.67 20.41 -12.89
N ARG A 458 34.57 21.59 -13.50
CA ARG A 458 35.10 22.83 -12.94
C ARG A 458 34.28 23.34 -11.80
N ASP A 459 32.97 23.25 -11.91
CA ASP A 459 32.04 23.65 -10.85
C ASP A 459 32.10 22.71 -9.67
N ALA A 460 32.24 21.40 -9.92
CA ALA A 460 32.46 20.40 -8.87
C ALA A 460 33.80 20.65 -8.13
N ASP A 461 34.89 20.94 -8.86
CA ASP A 461 36.18 21.26 -8.28
C ASP A 461 36.17 22.60 -7.54
N ALA A 462 35.45 23.60 -8.05
CA ALA A 462 35.27 24.88 -7.39
C ALA A 462 34.47 24.73 -6.08
N ALA A 463 33.42 23.88 -6.09
CA ALA A 463 32.64 23.55 -4.92
C ALA A 463 33.48 22.86 -3.82
N LEU A 464 34.39 21.98 -4.21
CA LEU A 464 35.28 21.23 -3.30
C LEU A 464 36.51 22.03 -2.86
N SER A 465 36.87 23.12 -3.56
CA SER A 465 38.04 23.94 -3.28
C SER A 465 37.74 25.22 -2.48
N ARG A 466 36.45 25.60 -2.34
CA ARG A 466 36.08 26.75 -1.51
C ARG A 466 36.36 26.40 -0.03
N GLN A 467 37.41 27.03 0.50
CA GLN A 467 37.64 27.11 1.94
C GLN A 467 36.69 28.16 2.55
N PRO A 468 36.23 27.95 3.80
CA PRO A 468 35.45 28.96 4.51
C PRO A 468 36.18 30.28 4.66
#